data_5ef9431c72bfd61168d171e96ae30cc0
#
_entry.id   5ef9431c72bfd61168d171e96ae30cc0
#
_cell.length_a   1.000
_cell.length_b   1.000
_cell.length_c   1.000
_cell.angle_alpha   90.00
_cell.angle_beta   90.00
_cell.angle_gamma   90.00
#
_symmetry.space_group_name_H-M   'P 1'
#
loop_
_entity.id
_entity.type
_entity.pdbx_description
1 polymer ?
#
loop_
_entity_poly.entity_id
_entity_poly.type
_entity_poly.pdbx_seq_one_letter_code
_entity_poly.pdbx_strand_id
1 'polypeptide(L)'
;NDNWAYHKICTDHYDTSFFSIVNESQYGTYSHCYLTEKTWKAIFNFHPVIIVGAKHSLKYLKERGFDTFGDIFDESYDEIEDGNERLDRILNTVGNFLENNTKTQLVDLRKKILPRLIHNYEHFWGSFRDYVIDDFHTKIKGIK
;
A
#
# COMPACT_ATOMS: atom_id res chain seq x y z
N ASN A 1 -2.42 17.15 -28.38
CA ASN A 1 -1.43 16.16 -27.92
C ASN A 1 -1.40 16.20 -26.40
N ASP A 2 -2.41 15.59 -25.78
CA ASP A 2 -2.56 15.57 -24.32
C ASP A 2 -1.73 14.43 -23.73
N ASN A 3 -0.44 14.67 -23.58
CA ASN A 3 0.52 13.76 -22.90
C ASN A 3 0.35 13.74 -21.36
N TRP A 4 -0.84 14.12 -20.86
CA TRP A 4 -1.19 14.13 -19.46
C TRP A 4 -1.74 12.81 -18.94
N ALA A 5 -1.72 11.75 -19.77
CA ALA A 5 -2.25 10.42 -19.43
C ALA A 5 -1.57 9.79 -18.18
N TYR A 6 -0.33 10.17 -17.89
CA TYR A 6 0.40 9.66 -16.71
C TYR A 6 -0.13 10.17 -15.37
N HIS A 7 -0.88 11.27 -15.37
CA HIS A 7 -1.44 11.86 -14.15
C HIS A 7 -2.94 11.56 -13.96
N LYS A 8 -3.57 10.93 -14.95
CA LYS A 8 -4.97 10.55 -14.83
C LYS A 8 -5.05 9.29 -13.97
N ILE A 9 -5.68 9.38 -12.81
CA ILE A 9 -6.03 8.21 -12.01
C ILE A 9 -7.10 7.46 -12.80
N CYS A 10 -6.73 6.26 -13.29
CA CYS A 10 -7.66 5.39 -13.99
C CYS A 10 -8.49 4.65 -12.94
N THR A 11 -9.57 5.26 -12.47
CA THR A 11 -10.42 4.71 -11.40
C THR A 11 -11.06 3.38 -11.81
N ASP A 12 -11.35 3.19 -13.10
CA ASP A 12 -11.98 1.98 -13.63
C ASP A 12 -11.26 0.68 -13.24
N HIS A 13 -9.93 0.70 -13.14
CA HIS A 13 -9.15 -0.47 -12.71
C HIS A 13 -9.34 -0.78 -11.22
N TYR A 14 -9.45 0.26 -10.39
CA TYR A 14 -9.71 0.09 -8.97
C TYR A 14 -11.14 -0.36 -8.70
N ASP A 15 -12.11 0.12 -9.46
CA ASP A 15 -13.52 -0.28 -9.32
C ASP A 15 -13.78 -1.74 -9.70
N THR A 16 -12.94 -2.30 -10.57
CA THR A 16 -13.09 -3.67 -11.10
C THR A 16 -12.15 -4.69 -10.49
N SER A 17 -11.26 -4.29 -9.58
CA SER A 17 -10.32 -5.17 -8.88
C SER A 17 -10.50 -5.13 -7.37
N PHE A 18 -10.00 -6.16 -6.66
CA PHE A 18 -10.15 -6.28 -5.21
C PHE A 18 -9.00 -5.65 -4.45
N PHE A 19 -7.76 -5.80 -4.93
CA PHE A 19 -6.54 -5.31 -4.30
C PHE A 19 -5.55 -4.81 -5.34
N SER A 20 -4.51 -4.11 -4.89
CA SER A 20 -3.41 -3.65 -5.72
C SER A 20 -2.10 -4.32 -5.34
N ILE A 21 -1.36 -4.82 -6.33
CA ILE A 21 0.05 -5.15 -6.18
C ILE A 21 0.83 -3.90 -6.59
N VAL A 22 1.49 -3.30 -5.61
CA VAL A 22 2.23 -2.04 -5.79
C VAL A 22 3.70 -2.35 -5.93
N ASN A 23 4.26 -2.09 -7.11
CA ASN A 23 5.70 -2.23 -7.35
C ASN A 23 6.40 -0.90 -7.07
N GLU A 24 7.04 -0.81 -5.89
CA GLU A 24 7.77 0.37 -5.48
C GLU A 24 9.14 0.47 -6.16
N SER A 25 9.67 1.70 -6.23
CA SER A 25 10.93 1.97 -6.91
C SER A 25 12.15 1.43 -6.16
N GLN A 26 12.04 1.22 -4.84
CA GLN A 26 13.08 0.65 -3.99
C GLN A 26 12.69 -0.76 -3.59
N TYR A 27 13.48 -1.73 -4.03
CA TYR A 27 13.26 -3.14 -3.76
C TYR A 27 14.37 -3.81 -2.93
N GLY A 28 15.58 -3.28 -2.96
CA GLY A 28 16.76 -3.84 -2.31
C GLY A 28 16.84 -3.60 -0.80
N THR A 29 17.97 -3.96 -0.21
CA THR A 29 18.34 -3.69 1.18
C THR A 29 18.73 -2.21 1.32
N TYR A 30 17.77 -1.36 1.56
CA TYR A 30 18.00 0.04 1.88
C TYR A 30 17.78 0.29 3.37
N SER A 31 18.56 1.19 3.94
CA SER A 31 18.43 1.60 5.36
C SER A 31 17.12 2.32 5.67
N HIS A 32 16.40 2.77 4.65
CA HIS A 32 15.14 3.50 4.80
C HIS A 32 14.10 2.99 3.82
N CYS A 33 12.91 2.67 4.32
CA CYS A 33 11.75 2.40 3.51
C CYS A 33 11.20 3.70 2.93
N TYR A 34 10.96 3.73 1.63
CA TYR A 34 10.36 4.86 0.93
C TYR A 34 9.18 4.39 0.08
N LEU A 35 7.99 4.86 0.41
CA LEU A 35 6.78 4.59 -0.36
C LEU A 35 6.48 5.76 -1.28
N THR A 36 6.19 5.47 -2.53
CA THR A 36 5.93 6.46 -3.57
C THR A 36 4.43 6.70 -3.76
N GLU A 37 4.10 7.57 -4.70
CA GLU A 37 2.72 7.82 -5.11
C GLU A 37 1.94 6.57 -5.51
N LYS A 38 2.63 5.46 -5.84
CA LYS A 38 1.98 4.20 -6.25
C LYS A 38 1.20 3.57 -5.11
N THR A 39 1.81 3.49 -3.92
CA THR A 39 1.14 3.00 -2.70
C THR A 39 -0.02 3.93 -2.33
N TRP A 40 0.21 5.24 -2.35
CA TRP A 40 -0.81 6.21 -2.01
C TRP A 40 -2.01 6.19 -2.96
N LYS A 41 -1.79 6.02 -4.26
CA LYS A 41 -2.87 5.85 -5.25
C LYS A 41 -3.78 4.67 -4.92
N ALA A 42 -3.24 3.54 -4.50
CA ALA A 42 -4.05 2.39 -4.10
C ALA A 42 -4.88 2.70 -2.84
N ILE A 43 -4.28 3.34 -1.84
CA ILE A 43 -4.96 3.74 -0.60
C ILE A 43 -6.10 4.72 -0.89
N PHE A 44 -5.89 5.75 -1.72
CA PHE A 44 -6.96 6.70 -2.06
C PHE A 44 -8.11 6.06 -2.84
N ASN A 45 -7.85 4.98 -3.55
CA ASN A 45 -8.88 4.25 -4.30
C ASN A 45 -9.47 3.09 -3.50
N PHE A 46 -9.33 3.14 -2.16
CA PHE A 46 -9.91 2.15 -1.25
C PHE A 46 -9.46 0.72 -1.56
N HIS A 47 -8.19 0.51 -1.91
CA HIS A 47 -7.65 -0.80 -2.19
C HIS A 47 -6.77 -1.31 -1.05
N PRO A 48 -6.94 -2.58 -0.66
CA PRO A 48 -5.90 -3.31 0.06
C PRO A 48 -4.64 -3.36 -0.80
N VAL A 49 -3.47 -3.27 -0.19
CA VAL A 49 -2.19 -3.25 -0.89
C VAL A 49 -1.32 -4.44 -0.52
N ILE A 50 -0.69 -5.03 -1.53
CA ILE A 50 0.48 -5.90 -1.40
C ILE A 50 1.65 -5.13 -1.99
N ILE A 51 2.70 -4.88 -1.21
CA ILE A 51 3.80 -4.02 -1.63
C ILE A 51 5.01 -4.87 -2.05
N VAL A 52 5.37 -4.79 -3.32
CA VAL A 52 6.63 -5.28 -3.85
C VAL A 52 7.63 -4.15 -3.71
N GLY A 53 8.33 -4.13 -2.57
CA GLY A 53 9.18 -3.01 -2.18
C GLY A 53 10.28 -3.43 -1.21
N ALA A 54 10.87 -2.46 -0.53
CA ALA A 54 11.84 -2.69 0.52
C ALA A 54 11.24 -3.46 1.69
N LYS A 55 12.09 -4.19 2.41
CA LYS A 55 11.73 -4.78 3.70
C LYS A 55 11.11 -3.73 4.62
N HIS A 56 10.13 -4.11 5.42
CA HIS A 56 9.42 -3.24 6.36
C HIS A 56 8.54 -2.15 5.72
N SER A 57 8.12 -2.33 4.47
CA SER A 57 7.18 -1.42 3.81
C SER A 57 5.81 -1.38 4.49
N LEU A 58 5.29 -2.54 4.92
CA LEU A 58 4.04 -2.61 5.69
C LEU A 58 4.21 -2.12 7.12
N LYS A 59 5.35 -2.42 7.75
CA LYS A 59 5.71 -1.88 9.05
C LYS A 59 5.72 -0.35 9.03
N TYR A 60 6.31 0.24 7.98
CA TYR A 60 6.32 1.69 7.77
C TYR A 60 4.90 2.28 7.73
N LEU A 61 3.95 1.62 7.06
CA LEU A 61 2.54 2.03 7.04
C LEU A 61 1.93 1.96 8.44
N LYS A 62 2.09 0.83 9.14
CA LYS A 62 1.55 0.61 10.50
C LYS A 62 2.06 1.66 11.50
N GLU A 63 3.36 1.95 11.48
CA GLU A 63 3.97 2.97 12.35
C GLU A 63 3.45 4.38 12.10
N ARG A 64 2.83 4.62 10.94
CA ARG A 64 2.21 5.89 10.55
C ARG A 64 0.70 5.90 10.66
N GLY A 65 0.11 4.89 11.30
CA GLY A 65 -1.31 4.83 11.61
C GLY A 65 -2.20 4.26 10.50
N PHE A 66 -1.61 3.68 9.45
CA PHE A 66 -2.38 2.98 8.43
C PHE A 66 -2.65 1.53 8.84
N ASP A 67 -3.84 1.05 8.56
CA ASP A 67 -4.18 -0.36 8.70
C ASP A 67 -3.65 -1.16 7.50
N THR A 68 -3.09 -2.33 7.80
CA THR A 68 -2.73 -3.34 6.79
C THR A 68 -3.71 -4.51 6.82
N PHE A 69 -3.48 -5.53 6.03
CA PHE A 69 -4.48 -6.56 5.75
C PHE A 69 -3.98 -7.98 6.07
N GLY A 70 -3.22 -8.13 7.17
CA GLY A 70 -2.61 -9.40 7.60
C GLY A 70 -3.59 -10.52 7.95
N ASP A 71 -4.87 -10.20 8.14
CA ASP A 71 -5.95 -11.18 8.29
C ASP A 71 -6.51 -11.72 6.95
N ILE A 72 -6.04 -11.16 5.83
CA ILE A 72 -6.44 -11.51 4.46
C ILE A 72 -5.25 -12.04 3.66
N PHE A 73 -4.10 -11.37 3.78
CA PHE A 73 -2.86 -11.72 3.09
C PHE A 73 -1.80 -12.17 4.09
N ASP A 74 -0.98 -13.15 3.73
CA ASP A 74 0.22 -13.45 4.50
C ASP A 74 1.21 -12.28 4.35
N GLU A 75 1.32 -11.44 5.38
CA GLU A 75 2.22 -10.28 5.42
C GLU A 75 3.64 -10.63 5.90
N SER A 76 3.97 -11.91 6.13
CA SER A 76 5.29 -12.34 6.59
C SER A 76 6.43 -11.96 5.63
N TYR A 77 6.11 -11.69 4.37
CA TYR A 77 7.09 -11.21 3.39
C TYR A 77 7.74 -9.89 3.79
N ASP A 78 7.06 -9.06 4.58
CA ASP A 78 7.57 -7.74 4.99
C ASP A 78 8.81 -7.83 5.89
N GLU A 79 9.02 -8.97 6.55
CA GLU A 79 10.16 -9.23 7.44
C GLU A 79 11.36 -9.92 6.74
N ILE A 80 11.18 -10.38 5.50
CA ILE A 80 12.21 -11.14 4.77
C ILE A 80 13.29 -10.18 4.25
N GLU A 81 14.56 -10.43 4.60
CA GLU A 81 15.71 -9.61 4.19
C GLU A 81 16.06 -9.82 2.71
N ASP A 82 16.17 -11.06 2.27
CA ASP A 82 16.50 -11.38 0.88
C ASP A 82 15.38 -11.00 -0.07
N GLY A 83 15.69 -10.21 -1.11
CA GLY A 83 14.71 -9.70 -2.05
C GLY A 83 14.04 -10.80 -2.88
N ASN A 84 14.79 -11.83 -3.29
CA ASN A 84 14.21 -12.91 -4.09
C ASN A 84 13.29 -13.78 -3.24
N GLU A 85 13.70 -14.14 -2.02
CA GLU A 85 12.86 -14.88 -1.07
C GLU A 85 11.59 -14.07 -0.72
N ARG A 86 11.73 -12.77 -0.54
CA ARG A 86 10.58 -11.88 -0.30
C ARG A 86 9.61 -11.88 -1.49
N LEU A 87 10.13 -11.81 -2.73
CA LEU A 87 9.31 -11.87 -3.94
C LEU A 87 8.59 -13.21 -4.05
N ASP A 88 9.27 -14.32 -3.82
CA ASP A 88 8.67 -15.65 -3.84
C ASP A 88 7.54 -15.76 -2.81
N ARG A 89 7.73 -15.20 -1.62
CA ARG A 89 6.68 -15.16 -0.59
C ARG A 89 5.49 -14.31 -1.03
N ILE A 90 5.71 -13.17 -1.66
CA ILE A 90 4.64 -12.32 -2.21
C ILE A 90 3.86 -13.08 -3.30
N LEU A 91 4.55 -13.75 -4.21
CA LEU A 91 3.91 -14.54 -5.27
C LEU A 91 3.05 -15.67 -4.68
N ASN A 92 3.55 -16.36 -3.66
CA ASN A 92 2.80 -17.39 -2.96
C ASN A 92 1.58 -16.80 -2.23
N THR A 93 1.71 -15.64 -1.60
CA THR A 93 0.59 -14.94 -0.96
C THR A 93 -0.51 -14.62 -1.96
N VAL A 94 -0.15 -14.05 -3.11
CA VAL A 94 -1.10 -13.73 -4.18
C VAL A 94 -1.75 -15.01 -4.73
N GLY A 95 -0.96 -16.03 -5.04
CA GLY A 95 -1.45 -17.32 -5.55
C GLY A 95 -2.47 -17.95 -4.60
N ASN A 96 -2.11 -18.10 -3.33
CA ASN A 96 -2.99 -18.64 -2.30
C ASN A 96 -4.29 -17.83 -2.14
N PHE A 97 -4.21 -16.51 -2.19
CA PHE A 97 -5.38 -15.66 -2.11
C PHE A 97 -6.35 -15.89 -3.28
N LEU A 98 -5.81 -15.96 -4.50
CA LEU A 98 -6.63 -16.16 -5.71
C LEU A 98 -7.24 -17.56 -5.77
N GLU A 99 -6.52 -18.58 -5.34
CA GLU A 99 -7.01 -19.98 -5.33
C GLU A 99 -8.11 -20.21 -4.29
N ASN A 100 -8.05 -19.51 -3.16
CA ASN A 100 -8.95 -19.75 -2.03
C ASN A 100 -10.16 -18.80 -1.97
N ASN A 101 -10.32 -17.87 -2.93
CA ASN A 101 -11.40 -16.90 -2.90
C ASN A 101 -12.19 -16.87 -4.22
N THR A 102 -13.47 -17.19 -4.14
CA THR A 102 -14.42 -17.00 -5.24
C THR A 102 -14.87 -15.53 -5.32
N LYS A 103 -15.44 -15.13 -6.47
CA LYS A 103 -15.99 -13.76 -6.64
C LYS A 103 -16.99 -13.39 -5.55
N THR A 104 -17.86 -14.32 -5.14
CA THR A 104 -18.85 -14.06 -4.08
C THR A 104 -18.16 -13.81 -2.74
N GLN A 105 -17.16 -14.61 -2.39
CA GLN A 105 -16.39 -14.41 -1.16
C GLN A 105 -15.64 -13.06 -1.16
N LEU A 106 -15.12 -12.64 -2.33
CA LEU A 106 -14.47 -11.32 -2.45
C LEU A 106 -15.43 -10.15 -2.18
N VAL A 107 -16.70 -10.27 -2.59
CA VAL A 107 -17.73 -9.25 -2.29
C VAL A 107 -17.96 -9.14 -0.78
N ASP A 108 -18.09 -10.26 -0.09
CA ASP A 108 -18.32 -10.27 1.36
C ASP A 108 -17.08 -9.81 2.13
N LEU A 109 -15.89 -10.22 1.66
CA LEU A 109 -14.62 -9.77 2.20
C LEU A 109 -14.44 -8.25 2.05
N ARG A 110 -14.83 -7.68 0.88
CA ARG A 110 -14.81 -6.24 0.64
C ARG A 110 -15.66 -5.49 1.65
N LYS A 111 -16.87 -5.98 1.95
CA LYS A 111 -17.74 -5.39 2.98
C LYS A 111 -17.09 -5.44 4.36
N LYS A 112 -16.47 -6.57 4.71
CA LYS A 112 -15.78 -6.76 6.00
C LYS A 112 -14.63 -5.77 6.20
N ILE A 113 -13.85 -5.50 5.15
CA ILE A 113 -12.67 -4.62 5.25
C ILE A 113 -12.97 -3.15 4.98
N LEU A 114 -14.17 -2.83 4.52
CA LEU A 114 -14.57 -1.46 4.17
C LEU A 114 -14.25 -0.42 5.26
N PRO A 115 -14.49 -0.69 6.57
CA PRO A 115 -14.12 0.28 7.61
C PRO A 115 -12.62 0.62 7.63
N ARG A 116 -11.75 -0.37 7.38
CA ARG A 116 -10.28 -0.14 7.30
C ARG A 116 -9.89 0.65 6.06
N LEU A 117 -10.54 0.39 4.94
CA LEU A 117 -10.30 1.15 3.71
C LEU A 117 -10.69 2.62 3.89
N ILE A 118 -11.84 2.88 4.54
CA ILE A 118 -12.29 4.23 4.89
C ILE A 118 -11.32 4.88 5.88
N HIS A 119 -10.91 4.16 6.94
CA HIS A 119 -9.91 4.66 7.89
C HIS A 119 -8.63 5.09 7.18
N ASN A 120 -8.07 4.26 6.32
CA ASN A 120 -6.84 4.59 5.59
C ASN A 120 -6.99 5.82 4.69
N TYR A 121 -8.13 5.95 4.02
CA TYR A 121 -8.43 7.11 3.19
C TYR A 121 -8.54 8.41 4.02
N GLU A 122 -9.32 8.37 5.10
CA GLU A 122 -9.52 9.53 5.98
C GLU A 122 -8.22 9.92 6.70
N HIS A 123 -7.46 8.91 7.17
CA HIS A 123 -6.17 9.12 7.80
C HIS A 123 -5.17 9.78 6.85
N PHE A 124 -5.12 9.36 5.59
CA PHE A 124 -4.24 9.94 4.60
C PHE A 124 -4.52 11.45 4.40
N TRP A 125 -5.78 11.83 4.23
CA TRP A 125 -6.19 13.22 4.00
C TRP A 125 -6.26 14.07 5.28
N GLY A 126 -6.29 13.44 6.43
CA GLY A 126 -6.30 14.08 7.75
C GLY A 126 -4.93 14.07 8.43
N SER A 127 -4.81 13.26 9.46
CA SER A 127 -3.66 13.26 10.38
C SER A 127 -2.31 13.01 9.71
N PHE A 128 -2.26 12.15 8.69
CA PHE A 128 -0.99 11.89 7.99
C PHE A 128 -0.55 13.07 7.13
N ARG A 129 -1.48 13.72 6.43
CA ARG A 129 -1.20 14.96 5.69
C ARG A 129 -0.65 16.04 6.62
N ASP A 130 -1.28 16.24 7.76
CA ASP A 130 -0.90 17.26 8.73
C ASP A 130 0.49 16.96 9.30
N TYR A 131 0.77 15.69 9.63
CA TYR A 131 2.11 15.21 10.02
C TYR A 131 3.18 15.56 8.97
N VAL A 132 2.92 15.28 7.69
CA VAL A 132 3.88 15.56 6.60
C VAL A 132 4.15 17.05 6.47
N ILE A 133 3.12 17.89 6.60
CA ILE A 133 3.24 19.35 6.53
C ILE A 133 4.07 19.87 7.71
N ASP A 134 3.82 19.39 8.92
CA ASP A 134 4.53 19.82 10.14
C ASP A 134 6.00 19.38 10.12
N ASP A 135 6.28 18.13 9.68
CA ASP A 135 7.63 17.62 9.49
C ASP A 135 8.42 18.48 8.47
N PHE A 136 7.77 18.82 7.36
CA PHE A 136 8.36 19.69 6.33
C PHE A 136 8.67 21.10 6.89
N HIS A 137 7.73 21.72 7.60
CA HIS A 137 7.94 23.03 8.23
C HIS A 137 9.09 22.99 9.25
N THR A 138 9.21 21.92 10.01
CA THR A 138 10.27 21.75 11.00
C THR A 138 11.64 21.64 10.33
N LYS A 139 11.73 20.87 9.25
CA LYS A 139 12.98 20.71 8.47
C LYS A 139 13.41 22.01 7.82
N ILE A 140 12.49 22.79 7.24
CA ILE A 140 12.83 24.10 6.64
C ILE A 140 13.35 25.09 7.69
N LYS A 141 12.72 25.15 8.87
CA LYS A 141 13.19 26.04 9.94
C LYS A 141 14.57 25.69 10.47
N GLY A 142 14.99 24.41 10.33
CA GLY A 142 16.33 23.95 10.71
C GLY A 142 17.43 24.23 9.68
N ILE A 143 17.08 24.69 8.47
CA ILE A 143 18.05 25.10 7.45
C ILE A 143 18.51 26.53 7.79
N LYS A 144 19.75 26.66 8.31
CA LYS A 144 20.44 27.92 8.50
C LYS A 144 21.43 28.18 7.38
#